data_9cfdbb06f63932c0973c04c3388a2d05
#
_entry.id   9cfdbb06f63932c0973c04c3388a2d05
#
_cell.length_a   1.000
_cell.length_b   1.000
_cell.length_c   1.000
_cell.angle_alpha   90.00
_cell.angle_beta   90.00
_cell.angle_gamma   90.00
#
_symmetry.space_group_name_H-M   'P 1'
#
loop_
_entity.id
_entity.type
_entity.pdbx_description
1 polymer ?
#
loop_
_entity_poly.entity_id
_entity_poly.type
_entity_poly.pdbx_seq_one_letter_code
_entity_poly.pdbx_strand_id
1 'polypeptide(L)'
;MDLDTPDPTPTGMSTLVGRVLTDRYRIENVVSSGANTVITEAIDTQANRPVTVKIVRPELAVTSEFRRAFRRQVEVAMSITHPNIASVLGWGETEIDGESTLFWVVEYLGGGSLRDLLDRGRTLAPSQALVVGLEACRALESAHDRGVVHTEVTPSKMVFGEDGRLRIVDVAMAQLLGVEAWAEPATVATHVARYASPEQALGLRVDPKTDVYALSLCLIEAITGDVPFAGDSTVSTLAARVGKLMPVTADMGSLASVLERGGRPDSEDRWTANEFAKSLVAAADTLPRPEPIPVLASSLIATSLASRVAPSPPLVV
;
A
#
# COMPACT_ATOMS: atom_id res chain seq x y z
N MET A 1 21.08 8.59 -31.32
CA MET A 1 21.99 8.19 -30.23
C MET A 1 21.08 7.53 -29.22
N ASP A 2 21.13 6.21 -29.26
CA ASP A 2 20.12 5.31 -28.65
C ASP A 2 20.05 5.46 -27.13
N LEU A 3 18.85 5.77 -26.63
CA LEU A 3 18.47 5.71 -25.21
C LEU A 3 17.35 4.69 -25.04
N ASP A 4 17.64 3.44 -25.37
CA ASP A 4 16.74 2.32 -25.11
C ASP A 4 17.57 1.14 -24.57
N THR A 5 18.05 1.29 -23.34
CA THR A 5 18.55 0.17 -22.55
C THR A 5 17.48 -0.16 -21.52
N PRO A 6 16.76 -1.29 -21.66
CA PRO A 6 15.88 -1.75 -20.60
C PRO A 6 16.73 -2.04 -19.37
N ASP A 7 16.26 -1.54 -18.23
CA ASP A 7 16.78 -1.82 -16.90
C ASP A 7 16.96 -3.35 -16.75
N PRO A 8 18.14 -3.86 -16.35
CA PRO A 8 18.36 -5.29 -16.27
C PRO A 8 17.43 -5.87 -15.20
N THR A 9 16.45 -6.64 -15.65
CA THR A 9 15.61 -7.47 -14.76
C THR A 9 16.55 -8.30 -13.88
N PRO A 10 16.50 -8.19 -12.55
CA PRO A 10 17.37 -8.96 -11.68
C PRO A 10 17.23 -10.46 -11.96
N THR A 11 18.35 -11.08 -12.29
CA THR A 11 18.50 -12.50 -12.63
C THR A 11 18.01 -13.34 -11.43
N GLY A 12 16.83 -13.89 -11.46
CA GLY A 12 16.26 -14.71 -10.39
C GLY A 12 14.72 -14.66 -10.34
N MET A 13 14.09 -13.66 -10.92
CA MET A 13 12.64 -13.46 -10.75
C MET A 13 11.76 -14.13 -11.81
N SER A 14 12.25 -14.39 -13.01
CA SER A 14 11.55 -15.21 -14.01
C SER A 14 11.36 -16.66 -13.55
N THR A 15 12.09 -17.08 -12.51
CA THR A 15 12.04 -18.44 -11.94
C THR A 15 10.93 -18.65 -10.90
N LEU A 16 10.25 -17.57 -10.44
CA LEU A 16 9.19 -17.69 -9.43
C LEU A 16 7.85 -18.17 -10.01
N VAL A 17 7.52 -17.79 -11.23
CA VAL A 17 6.27 -18.18 -11.88
C VAL A 17 6.23 -19.70 -12.07
N GLY A 18 5.12 -20.32 -11.64
CA GLY A 18 4.94 -21.76 -11.63
C GLY A 18 5.46 -22.48 -10.37
N ARG A 19 6.25 -21.82 -9.53
CA ARG A 19 6.66 -22.42 -8.23
C ARG A 19 5.47 -22.54 -7.29
N VAL A 20 5.50 -23.58 -6.47
CA VAL A 20 4.50 -23.83 -5.41
C VAL A 20 5.21 -23.68 -4.06
N LEU A 21 4.83 -22.64 -3.31
CA LEU A 21 5.37 -22.42 -1.97
C LEU A 21 4.63 -23.27 -0.95
N THR A 22 5.36 -23.99 -0.10
CA THR A 22 4.83 -24.86 0.96
C THR A 22 3.72 -25.82 0.49
N ASP A 23 3.85 -26.36 -0.75
CA ASP A 23 2.89 -27.27 -1.40
C ASP A 23 1.46 -26.71 -1.49
N ARG A 24 1.29 -25.38 -1.42
CA ARG A 24 -0.01 -24.75 -1.35
C ARG A 24 -0.18 -23.54 -2.27
N TYR A 25 0.77 -22.63 -2.31
CA TYR A 25 0.61 -21.34 -3.01
C TYR A 25 1.35 -21.38 -4.34
N ARG A 26 0.63 -21.60 -5.45
CA ARG A 26 1.22 -21.60 -6.79
C ARG A 26 1.30 -20.18 -7.33
N ILE A 27 2.51 -19.73 -7.61
CA ILE A 27 2.77 -18.40 -8.15
C ILE A 27 2.38 -18.36 -9.63
N GLU A 28 1.48 -17.43 -9.98
CA GLU A 28 1.00 -17.25 -11.36
C GLU A 28 1.66 -16.05 -12.05
N ASN A 29 1.96 -15.01 -11.28
CA ASN A 29 2.53 -13.78 -11.83
C ASN A 29 3.38 -13.04 -10.78
N VAL A 30 4.40 -12.31 -11.25
CA VAL A 30 5.16 -11.34 -10.43
C VAL A 30 4.63 -9.95 -10.74
N VAL A 31 4.01 -9.32 -9.74
CA VAL A 31 3.40 -7.99 -9.87
C VAL A 31 4.45 -6.90 -9.76
N SER A 32 5.31 -7.02 -8.75
CA SER A 32 6.39 -6.04 -8.55
C SER A 32 7.55 -6.64 -7.77
N SER A 33 8.69 -6.02 -7.90
CA SER A 33 9.92 -6.41 -7.23
C SER A 33 10.59 -5.18 -6.62
N GLY A 34 10.32 -4.99 -5.32
CA GLY A 34 10.93 -3.92 -4.53
C GLY A 34 12.24 -4.33 -3.86
N ALA A 35 12.85 -3.38 -3.13
CA ALA A 35 14.07 -3.60 -2.36
C ALA A 35 13.89 -4.65 -1.26
N ASN A 36 12.74 -4.67 -0.59
CA ASN A 36 12.49 -5.50 0.58
C ASN A 36 11.68 -6.76 0.27
N THR A 37 10.80 -6.70 -0.74
CA THR A 37 9.85 -7.77 -1.04
C THR A 37 9.58 -7.92 -2.53
N VAL A 38 9.23 -9.14 -2.92
CA VAL A 38 8.62 -9.45 -4.21
C VAL A 38 7.14 -9.70 -4.00
N ILE A 39 6.28 -9.00 -4.74
CA ILE A 39 4.83 -9.16 -4.70
C ILE A 39 4.39 -10.03 -5.86
N THR A 40 3.67 -11.10 -5.56
CA THR A 40 3.20 -12.06 -6.57
C THR A 40 1.71 -12.29 -6.44
N GLU A 41 1.06 -12.56 -7.57
CA GLU A 41 -0.26 -13.17 -7.62
C GLU A 41 -0.10 -14.68 -7.62
N ALA A 42 -0.89 -15.37 -6.80
CA ALA A 42 -0.82 -16.81 -6.64
C ALA A 42 -2.21 -17.43 -6.48
N ILE A 43 -2.29 -18.75 -6.67
CA ILE A 43 -3.47 -19.52 -6.33
C ILE A 43 -3.19 -20.32 -5.05
N ASP A 44 -4.03 -20.13 -4.05
CA ASP A 44 -4.14 -21.05 -2.92
C ASP A 44 -4.81 -22.36 -3.43
N THR A 45 -4.01 -23.38 -3.68
CA THR A 45 -4.48 -24.65 -4.28
C THR A 45 -5.39 -25.45 -3.35
N GLN A 46 -5.31 -25.23 -2.05
CA GLN A 46 -6.20 -25.88 -1.07
C GLN A 46 -7.56 -25.19 -0.98
N ALA A 47 -7.57 -23.86 -1.00
CA ALA A 47 -8.82 -23.08 -0.96
C ALA A 47 -9.38 -22.78 -2.36
N ASN A 48 -8.64 -23.12 -3.43
CA ASN A 48 -8.97 -22.85 -4.84
C ASN A 48 -9.40 -21.38 -5.08
N ARG A 49 -8.58 -20.44 -4.59
CA ARG A 49 -8.84 -19.01 -4.72
C ARG A 49 -7.57 -18.21 -4.99
N PRO A 50 -7.68 -17.06 -5.65
CA PRO A 50 -6.53 -16.16 -5.80
C PRO A 50 -6.13 -15.57 -4.45
N VAL A 51 -4.83 -15.35 -4.30
CA VAL A 51 -4.20 -14.70 -3.16
C VAL A 51 -3.02 -13.85 -3.64
N THR A 52 -2.61 -12.89 -2.83
CA THR A 52 -1.35 -12.18 -3.02
C THR A 52 -0.31 -12.78 -2.08
N VAL A 53 0.84 -13.18 -2.61
CA VAL A 53 1.96 -13.67 -1.80
C VAL A 53 3.08 -12.62 -1.87
N LYS A 54 3.53 -12.20 -0.70
CA LYS A 54 4.64 -11.25 -0.54
C LYS A 54 5.83 -11.98 0.04
N ILE A 55 6.91 -12.05 -0.74
CA ILE A 55 8.12 -12.80 -0.41
C ILE A 55 9.18 -11.79 0.04
N VAL A 56 9.72 -11.99 1.23
CA VAL A 56 10.83 -11.18 1.77
C VAL A 56 12.09 -11.46 0.96
N ARG A 57 12.87 -10.45 0.69
CA ARG A 57 14.19 -10.64 0.08
C ARG A 57 15.08 -11.48 1.01
N PRO A 58 15.76 -12.51 0.49
CA PRO A 58 16.56 -13.41 1.32
C PRO A 58 17.58 -12.67 2.18
N GLU A 59 18.16 -11.59 1.66
CA GLU A 59 19.18 -10.76 2.33
C GLU A 59 18.67 -10.16 3.66
N LEU A 60 17.37 -9.88 3.76
CA LEU A 60 16.74 -9.40 4.98
C LEU A 60 16.44 -10.55 5.96
N ALA A 61 16.19 -11.73 5.45
CA ALA A 61 15.79 -12.90 6.25
C ALA A 61 16.99 -13.67 6.84
N VAL A 62 18.22 -13.17 6.73
CA VAL A 62 19.45 -13.84 7.20
C VAL A 62 19.49 -13.95 8.72
N THR A 63 19.11 -12.89 9.45
CA THR A 63 19.27 -12.85 10.90
C THR A 63 18.11 -13.50 11.65
N SER A 64 18.44 -14.19 12.75
CA SER A 64 17.42 -14.77 13.64
C SER A 64 16.56 -13.69 14.31
N GLU A 65 17.09 -12.48 14.45
CA GLU A 65 16.37 -11.34 15.00
C GLU A 65 15.28 -10.86 14.05
N PHE A 66 15.58 -10.64 12.78
CA PHE A 66 14.59 -10.31 11.77
C PHE A 66 13.49 -11.38 11.67
N ARG A 67 13.87 -12.67 11.62
CA ARG A 67 12.91 -13.78 11.56
C ARG A 67 11.97 -13.79 12.77
N ARG A 68 12.47 -13.51 13.99
CA ARG A 68 11.63 -13.39 15.19
C ARG A 68 10.71 -12.16 15.13
N ALA A 69 11.22 -11.03 14.67
CA ALA A 69 10.43 -9.82 14.48
C ALA A 69 9.33 -10.02 13.43
N PHE A 70 9.66 -10.66 12.30
CA PHE A 70 8.69 -11.02 11.26
C PHE A 70 7.54 -11.88 11.82
N ARG A 71 7.85 -12.95 12.55
CA ARG A 71 6.81 -13.82 13.13
C ARG A 71 5.88 -13.06 14.06
N ARG A 72 6.42 -12.20 14.94
CA ARG A 72 5.60 -11.35 15.81
C ARG A 72 4.71 -10.40 15.01
N GLN A 73 5.25 -9.73 14.00
CA GLN A 73 4.50 -8.74 13.24
C GLN A 73 3.42 -9.37 12.36
N VAL A 74 3.70 -10.51 11.75
CA VAL A 74 2.70 -11.20 10.93
C VAL A 74 1.55 -11.75 11.79
N GLU A 75 1.82 -12.21 13.02
CA GLU A 75 0.78 -12.61 13.98
C GLU A 75 -0.10 -11.41 14.38
N VAL A 76 0.50 -10.24 14.62
CA VAL A 76 -0.26 -9.00 14.84
C VAL A 76 -1.11 -8.69 13.62
N ALA A 77 -0.54 -8.70 12.42
CA ALA A 77 -1.27 -8.44 11.18
C ALA A 77 -2.45 -9.40 10.98
N MET A 78 -2.27 -10.69 11.27
CA MET A 78 -3.33 -11.72 11.20
C MET A 78 -4.44 -11.51 12.23
N SER A 79 -4.16 -10.88 13.37
CA SER A 79 -5.14 -10.58 14.41
C SER A 79 -6.05 -9.39 14.07
N ILE A 80 -5.67 -8.57 13.10
CA ILE A 80 -6.43 -7.39 12.70
C ILE A 80 -7.44 -7.76 11.61
N THR A 81 -8.72 -7.69 11.93
CA THR A 81 -9.81 -7.91 10.99
C THR A 81 -10.62 -6.64 10.86
N HIS A 82 -10.65 -6.04 9.67
CA HIS A 82 -11.41 -4.84 9.37
C HIS A 82 -11.73 -4.76 7.87
N PRO A 83 -12.94 -4.30 7.45
CA PRO A 83 -13.33 -4.27 6.04
C PRO A 83 -12.44 -3.39 5.14
N ASN A 84 -11.72 -2.44 5.72
CA ASN A 84 -10.80 -1.55 5.00
C ASN A 84 -9.31 -1.88 5.27
N ILE A 85 -9.00 -3.03 5.86
CA ILE A 85 -7.63 -3.55 6.00
C ILE A 85 -7.56 -4.88 5.26
N ALA A 86 -6.54 -5.04 4.41
CA ALA A 86 -6.32 -6.30 3.72
C ALA A 86 -5.98 -7.43 4.69
N SER A 87 -6.74 -8.51 4.63
CA SER A 87 -6.61 -9.64 5.54
C SER A 87 -5.32 -10.41 5.27
N VAL A 88 -4.51 -10.61 6.29
CA VAL A 88 -3.37 -11.55 6.23
C VAL A 88 -3.89 -12.96 6.52
N LEU A 89 -3.71 -13.86 5.55
CA LEU A 89 -4.31 -15.21 5.54
C LEU A 89 -3.36 -16.27 6.09
N GLY A 90 -2.06 -15.97 6.13
CA GLY A 90 -1.05 -16.89 6.60
C GLY A 90 0.36 -16.41 6.28
N TRP A 91 1.34 -17.19 6.69
CA TRP A 91 2.75 -16.96 6.38
C TRP A 91 3.50 -18.29 6.36
N GLY A 92 4.71 -18.27 5.86
CA GLY A 92 5.56 -19.45 5.81
C GLY A 92 7.02 -19.13 5.54
N GLU A 93 7.82 -20.18 5.53
CA GLU A 93 9.21 -20.16 5.12
C GLU A 93 9.35 -20.96 3.81
N THR A 94 10.23 -20.52 2.93
CA THR A 94 10.50 -21.19 1.66
C THR A 94 11.97 -21.02 1.31
N GLU A 95 12.41 -21.75 0.29
CA GLU A 95 13.75 -21.63 -0.27
C GLU A 95 13.63 -21.12 -1.70
N ILE A 96 14.37 -20.05 -2.00
CA ILE A 96 14.45 -19.47 -3.34
C ILE A 96 15.93 -19.41 -3.71
N ASP A 97 16.27 -20.12 -4.80
CA ASP A 97 17.63 -20.20 -5.36
C ASP A 97 18.70 -20.67 -4.34
N GLY A 98 18.29 -21.59 -3.42
CA GLY A 98 19.15 -22.13 -2.36
C GLY A 98 19.20 -21.28 -1.09
N GLU A 99 18.48 -20.17 -1.04
CA GLU A 99 18.43 -19.28 0.13
C GLU A 99 17.08 -19.37 0.82
N SER A 100 17.09 -19.57 2.15
CA SER A 100 15.87 -19.64 2.96
C SER A 100 15.31 -18.25 3.19
N THR A 101 14.03 -18.05 2.88
CA THR A 101 13.34 -16.78 3.07
C THR A 101 11.94 -16.96 3.68
N LEU A 102 11.29 -15.85 3.96
CA LEU A 102 9.98 -15.74 4.57
C LEU A 102 8.98 -15.18 3.57
N PHE A 103 7.72 -15.57 3.70
CA PHE A 103 6.63 -14.96 2.95
C PHE A 103 5.37 -14.85 3.80
N TRP A 104 4.49 -13.92 3.43
CA TRP A 104 3.13 -13.87 3.96
C TRP A 104 2.12 -13.78 2.83
N VAL A 105 0.91 -14.22 3.14
CA VAL A 105 -0.18 -14.35 2.20
C VAL A 105 -1.28 -13.38 2.60
N VAL A 106 -1.73 -12.59 1.65
CA VAL A 106 -2.77 -11.57 1.84
C VAL A 106 -3.94 -11.90 0.92
N GLU A 107 -5.14 -11.50 1.29
CA GLU A 107 -6.28 -11.57 0.38
C GLU A 107 -5.96 -10.89 -0.96
N TYR A 108 -6.51 -11.45 -2.02
CA TYR A 108 -6.36 -10.89 -3.36
C TYR A 108 -7.30 -9.68 -3.55
N LEU A 109 -6.74 -8.58 -4.01
CA LEU A 109 -7.45 -7.34 -4.27
C LEU A 109 -7.31 -6.99 -5.76
N GLY A 110 -8.33 -7.32 -6.54
CA GLY A 110 -8.28 -7.24 -8.00
C GLY A 110 -8.61 -5.87 -8.61
N GLY A 111 -8.86 -4.85 -7.80
CA GLY A 111 -9.27 -3.52 -8.28
C GLY A 111 -8.14 -2.54 -8.56
N GLY A 112 -6.87 -2.95 -8.37
CA GLY A 112 -5.70 -2.08 -8.50
C GLY A 112 -5.52 -1.12 -7.33
N SER A 113 -4.42 -0.39 -7.31
CA SER A 113 -4.11 0.60 -6.26
C SER A 113 -4.47 2.03 -6.70
N LEU A 114 -4.53 2.94 -5.73
CA LEU A 114 -4.63 4.37 -6.03
C LEU A 114 -3.44 4.84 -6.87
N ARG A 115 -2.24 4.27 -6.67
CA ARG A 115 -1.06 4.54 -7.50
C ARG A 115 -1.30 4.16 -8.96
N ASP A 116 -1.90 3.00 -9.22
CA ASP A 116 -2.19 2.56 -10.59
C ASP A 116 -3.17 3.50 -11.33
N LEU A 117 -4.11 4.12 -10.61
CA LEU A 117 -4.99 5.15 -11.15
C LEU A 117 -4.20 6.42 -11.51
N LEU A 118 -3.37 6.89 -10.59
CA LEU A 118 -2.58 8.12 -10.76
C LEU A 118 -1.55 7.97 -11.88
N ASP A 119 -0.87 6.84 -11.99
CA ASP A 119 0.11 6.57 -13.05
C ASP A 119 -0.53 6.54 -14.45
N ARG A 120 -1.84 6.32 -14.52
CA ARG A 120 -2.64 6.44 -15.76
C ARG A 120 -3.18 7.87 -15.98
N GLY A 121 -2.73 8.84 -15.20
CA GLY A 121 -3.17 10.23 -15.28
C GLY A 121 -4.62 10.43 -14.81
N ARG A 122 -5.17 9.51 -13.99
CA ARG A 122 -6.53 9.63 -13.46
C ARG A 122 -6.51 10.22 -12.07
N THR A 123 -7.05 11.41 -11.92
CA THR A 123 -7.29 12.05 -10.63
C THR A 123 -8.70 11.75 -10.12
N LEU A 124 -8.92 12.00 -8.84
CA LEU A 124 -10.20 11.82 -8.18
C LEU A 124 -10.90 13.18 -8.02
N ALA A 125 -12.22 13.20 -8.22
CA ALA A 125 -13.02 14.34 -7.75
C ALA A 125 -12.93 14.45 -6.22
N PRO A 126 -13.07 15.64 -5.62
CA PRO A 126 -13.04 15.80 -4.16
C PRO A 126 -14.02 14.88 -3.41
N SER A 127 -15.21 14.62 -3.97
CA SER A 127 -16.17 13.68 -3.39
C SER A 127 -15.70 12.22 -3.41
N GLN A 128 -14.93 11.81 -4.43
CA GLN A 128 -14.32 10.47 -4.47
C GLN A 128 -13.14 10.37 -3.51
N ALA A 129 -12.29 11.42 -3.44
CA ALA A 129 -11.19 11.50 -2.48
C ALA A 129 -11.69 11.47 -1.03
N LEU A 130 -12.85 12.08 -0.75
CA LEU A 130 -13.52 11.99 0.55
C LEU A 130 -13.85 10.54 0.91
N VAL A 131 -14.42 9.76 -0.01
CA VAL A 131 -14.75 8.33 0.24
C VAL A 131 -13.48 7.53 0.54
N VAL A 132 -12.44 7.71 -0.30
CA VAL A 132 -11.12 7.09 -0.10
C VAL A 132 -10.54 7.46 1.27
N GLY A 133 -10.59 8.74 1.64
CA GLY A 133 -10.12 9.24 2.93
C GLY A 133 -10.87 8.63 4.10
N LEU A 134 -12.21 8.52 4.03
CA LEU A 134 -13.02 7.90 5.08
C LEU A 134 -12.70 6.42 5.27
N GLU A 135 -12.56 5.66 4.18
CA GLU A 135 -12.22 4.25 4.23
C GLU A 135 -10.81 4.02 4.78
N ALA A 136 -9.84 4.85 4.36
CA ALA A 136 -8.49 4.83 4.90
C ALA A 136 -8.45 5.19 6.39
N CYS A 137 -9.18 6.22 6.83
CA CYS A 137 -9.26 6.59 8.25
C CYS A 137 -9.80 5.46 9.12
N ARG A 138 -10.85 4.75 8.68
CA ARG A 138 -11.40 3.60 9.41
C ARG A 138 -10.38 2.48 9.56
N ALA A 139 -9.61 2.22 8.50
CA ALA A 139 -8.51 1.25 8.53
C ALA A 139 -7.43 1.66 9.54
N LEU A 140 -6.95 2.89 9.42
CA LEU A 140 -5.88 3.42 10.28
C LEU A 140 -6.33 3.49 11.74
N GLU A 141 -7.53 3.97 12.03
CA GLU A 141 -8.07 3.98 13.39
C GLU A 141 -8.10 2.57 14.00
N SER A 142 -8.59 1.58 13.26
CA SER A 142 -8.61 0.18 13.71
C SER A 142 -7.21 -0.39 14.01
N ALA A 143 -6.17 0.04 13.27
CA ALA A 143 -4.77 -0.31 13.54
C ALA A 143 -4.23 0.43 14.76
N HIS A 144 -4.48 1.74 14.85
CA HIS A 144 -4.02 2.61 15.92
C HIS A 144 -4.58 2.20 17.30
N ASP A 145 -5.85 1.78 17.36
CA ASP A 145 -6.47 1.25 18.58
C ASP A 145 -5.78 -0.02 19.11
N ARG A 146 -5.02 -0.70 18.26
CA ARG A 146 -4.20 -1.87 18.61
C ARG A 146 -2.73 -1.54 18.80
N GLY A 147 -2.39 -0.25 18.83
CA GLY A 147 -1.02 0.23 18.98
C GLY A 147 -0.16 0.05 17.73
N VAL A 148 -0.75 -0.18 16.56
CA VAL A 148 -0.05 -0.35 15.29
C VAL A 148 -0.10 0.94 14.50
N VAL A 149 1.06 1.58 14.28
CA VAL A 149 1.24 2.69 13.35
C VAL A 149 1.73 2.12 12.02
N HIS A 150 1.12 2.52 10.91
CA HIS A 150 1.47 1.99 9.60
C HIS A 150 2.84 2.47 9.12
N THR A 151 3.14 3.74 9.29
CA THR A 151 4.39 4.43 8.94
C THR A 151 4.74 4.55 7.45
N GLU A 152 4.00 3.88 6.57
CA GLU A 152 4.23 3.89 5.12
C GLU A 152 2.89 3.96 4.34
N VAL A 153 2.01 4.88 4.72
CA VAL A 153 0.78 5.15 3.96
C VAL A 153 1.15 5.85 2.66
N THR A 154 0.92 5.16 1.54
CA THR A 154 1.19 5.66 0.19
C THR A 154 0.06 5.23 -0.76
N PRO A 155 -0.11 5.86 -1.94
CA PRO A 155 -1.11 5.41 -2.91
C PRO A 155 -0.95 3.94 -3.35
N SER A 156 0.25 3.38 -3.31
CA SER A 156 0.50 1.95 -3.58
C SER A 156 -0.01 1.02 -2.49
N LYS A 157 -0.17 1.52 -1.27
CA LYS A 157 -0.71 0.77 -0.12
C LYS A 157 -2.23 0.93 0.02
N MET A 158 -2.84 1.72 -0.84
CA MET A 158 -4.27 2.00 -0.91
C MET A 158 -4.85 1.21 -2.09
N VAL A 159 -5.30 -0.02 -1.85
CA VAL A 159 -5.69 -0.98 -2.88
C VAL A 159 -7.19 -1.22 -2.87
N PHE A 160 -7.80 -1.27 -4.04
CA PHE A 160 -9.24 -1.50 -4.19
C PHE A 160 -9.53 -3.00 -4.39
N GLY A 161 -10.56 -3.48 -3.73
CA GLY A 161 -11.13 -4.78 -4.01
C GLY A 161 -12.00 -4.74 -5.28
N GLU A 162 -12.45 -5.91 -5.75
CA GLU A 162 -13.43 -6.02 -6.83
C GLU A 162 -14.78 -5.37 -6.46
N ASP A 163 -15.06 -5.25 -5.17
CA ASP A 163 -16.20 -4.57 -4.59
C ASP A 163 -16.10 -3.03 -4.61
N GLY A 164 -14.99 -2.50 -5.14
CA GLY A 164 -14.69 -1.06 -5.20
C GLY A 164 -14.30 -0.44 -3.86
N ARG A 165 -14.21 -1.23 -2.78
CA ARG A 165 -13.80 -0.73 -1.47
C ARG A 165 -12.28 -0.64 -1.37
N LEU A 166 -11.83 0.44 -0.74
CA LEU A 166 -10.43 0.61 -0.38
C LEU A 166 -10.06 -0.32 0.79
N ARG A 167 -8.88 -0.92 0.67
CA ARG A 167 -8.20 -1.61 1.76
C ARG A 167 -6.76 -1.12 1.86
N ILE A 168 -6.33 -0.80 3.07
CA ILE A 168 -4.92 -0.53 3.35
C ILE A 168 -4.21 -1.88 3.46
N VAL A 169 -3.12 -2.03 2.72
CA VAL A 169 -2.28 -3.24 2.74
C VAL A 169 -1.05 -3.02 3.61
N ASP A 170 -0.40 -4.11 4.05
CA ASP A 170 0.86 -4.13 4.81
C ASP A 170 0.79 -3.51 6.22
N VAL A 171 -0.40 -3.39 6.80
CA VAL A 171 -0.56 -3.00 8.21
C VAL A 171 0.27 -3.93 9.11
N ALA A 172 1.03 -3.38 10.04
CA ALA A 172 2.05 -4.00 10.89
C ALA A 172 3.32 -4.45 10.15
N MET A 173 3.26 -4.84 8.87
CA MET A 173 4.42 -5.34 8.13
C MET A 173 5.30 -4.21 7.57
N ALA A 174 4.72 -3.07 7.21
CA ALA A 174 5.46 -1.92 6.67
C ALA A 174 6.51 -1.41 7.67
N GLN A 175 6.15 -1.29 8.93
CA GLN A 175 7.07 -0.88 9.98
C GLN A 175 8.28 -1.82 10.11
N LEU A 176 8.06 -3.14 10.08
CA LEU A 176 9.14 -4.12 10.15
C LEU A 176 10.15 -3.95 9.01
N LEU A 177 9.64 -3.74 7.81
CA LEU A 177 10.44 -3.67 6.59
C LEU A 177 11.13 -2.29 6.42
N GLY A 178 10.59 -1.25 7.06
CA GLY A 178 11.05 0.13 6.93
C GLY A 178 11.94 0.66 8.07
N VAL A 179 12.04 -0.05 9.21
CA VAL A 179 12.72 0.46 10.42
C VAL A 179 14.17 0.86 10.16
N GLU A 180 14.93 0.04 9.45
CA GLU A 180 16.34 0.33 9.15
C GLU A 180 16.51 1.52 8.20
N ALA A 181 15.61 1.67 7.23
CA ALA A 181 15.65 2.77 6.27
C ALA A 181 15.46 4.14 6.96
N TRP A 182 14.61 4.23 7.98
CA TRP A 182 14.39 5.48 8.71
C TRP A 182 15.50 5.83 9.72
N ALA A 183 16.38 4.90 10.03
CA ALA A 183 17.61 5.23 10.78
C ALA A 183 18.56 6.13 9.98
N GLU A 184 18.53 6.00 8.62
CA GLU A 184 19.28 6.85 7.70
C GLU A 184 18.33 7.41 6.63
N PRO A 185 17.63 8.54 6.87
CA PRO A 185 16.59 9.06 5.98
C PRO A 185 17.02 9.26 4.52
N ALA A 186 18.31 9.47 4.27
CA ALA A 186 18.85 9.57 2.91
C ALA A 186 18.76 8.27 2.09
N THR A 187 18.62 7.13 2.76
CA THR A 187 18.52 5.79 2.12
C THR A 187 17.08 5.37 1.84
N VAL A 188 16.10 6.11 2.36
CA VAL A 188 14.68 5.83 2.12
C VAL A 188 14.37 5.93 0.63
N ALA A 189 13.67 4.94 0.11
CA ALA A 189 13.26 4.96 -1.29
C ALA A 189 12.41 6.21 -1.60
N THR A 190 12.71 6.86 -2.73
CA THR A 190 12.09 8.15 -3.09
C THR A 190 10.57 8.10 -3.12
N HIS A 191 9.99 6.99 -3.56
CA HIS A 191 8.54 6.82 -3.59
C HIS A 191 7.90 6.77 -2.19
N VAL A 192 8.63 6.32 -1.16
CA VAL A 192 8.22 6.35 0.25
C VAL A 192 8.45 7.73 0.83
N ALA A 193 9.62 8.32 0.58
CA ALA A 193 9.99 9.65 1.07
C ALA A 193 8.99 10.75 0.66
N ARG A 194 8.31 10.60 -0.47
CA ARG A 194 7.28 11.54 -0.95
C ARG A 194 6.11 11.69 0.03
N TYR A 195 5.80 10.67 0.82
CA TYR A 195 4.66 10.66 1.75
C TYR A 195 5.09 10.70 3.22
N ALA A 196 6.38 10.72 3.49
CA ALA A 196 6.90 10.77 4.85
C ALA A 196 6.43 12.02 5.61
N SER A 197 6.22 11.88 6.89
CA SER A 197 5.91 13.00 7.78
C SER A 197 7.17 13.80 8.15
N PRO A 198 7.04 15.04 8.67
CA PRO A 198 8.18 15.82 9.16
C PRO A 198 8.98 15.10 10.24
N GLU A 199 8.32 14.41 11.18
CA GLU A 199 8.97 13.64 12.23
C GLU A 199 9.77 12.45 11.68
N GLN A 200 9.31 11.78 10.63
CA GLN A 200 10.09 10.77 9.93
C GLN A 200 11.31 11.39 9.23
N ALA A 201 11.12 12.53 8.56
CA ALA A 201 12.21 13.24 7.90
C ALA A 201 13.32 13.68 8.87
N LEU A 202 12.97 13.92 10.12
CA LEU A 202 13.88 14.33 11.20
C LEU A 202 14.40 13.15 12.05
N GLY A 203 13.99 11.91 11.75
CA GLY A 203 14.36 10.74 12.57
C GLY A 203 13.77 10.78 13.98
N LEU A 204 12.67 11.49 14.18
CA LEU A 204 11.99 11.59 15.47
C LEU A 204 11.04 10.41 15.68
N ARG A 205 10.52 10.28 16.91
CA ARG A 205 9.54 9.25 17.23
C ARG A 205 8.24 9.50 16.43
N VAL A 206 7.76 8.46 15.76
CA VAL A 206 6.49 8.45 15.06
C VAL A 206 5.34 8.09 16.01
N ASP A 207 4.16 8.62 15.72
CA ASP A 207 2.91 8.32 16.38
C ASP A 207 1.78 8.07 15.35
N PRO A 208 0.57 7.71 15.76
CA PRO A 208 -0.56 7.50 14.85
C PRO A 208 -0.86 8.66 13.88
N LYS A 209 -0.55 9.90 14.25
CA LYS A 209 -0.78 11.07 13.42
C LYS A 209 0.23 11.21 12.27
N THR A 210 1.32 10.45 12.30
CA THR A 210 2.23 10.24 11.16
C THR A 210 1.46 9.70 9.94
N ASP A 211 0.59 8.72 10.15
CA ASP A 211 -0.22 8.13 9.09
C ASP A 211 -1.26 9.11 8.54
N VAL A 212 -1.80 9.99 9.38
CA VAL A 212 -2.75 11.04 8.95
C VAL A 212 -2.07 12.08 8.06
N TYR A 213 -0.82 12.45 8.38
CA TYR A 213 -0.02 13.32 7.51
C TYR A 213 0.18 12.69 6.12
N ALA A 214 0.62 11.44 6.09
CA ALA A 214 0.83 10.70 4.85
C ALA A 214 -0.47 10.55 4.05
N LEU A 215 -1.59 10.23 4.71
CA LEU A 215 -2.91 10.17 4.09
C LEU A 215 -3.31 11.51 3.47
N SER A 216 -3.05 12.64 4.16
CA SER A 216 -3.33 13.98 3.62
C SER A 216 -2.57 14.22 2.32
N LEU A 217 -1.28 13.84 2.23
CA LEU A 217 -0.49 13.91 1.00
C LEU A 217 -1.09 13.03 -0.11
N CYS A 218 -1.48 11.79 0.22
CA CYS A 218 -2.10 10.87 -0.75
C CYS A 218 -3.41 11.44 -1.32
N LEU A 219 -4.24 12.05 -0.48
CA LEU A 219 -5.52 12.63 -0.92
C LEU A 219 -5.31 13.90 -1.76
N ILE A 220 -4.32 14.74 -1.43
CA ILE A 220 -3.96 15.90 -2.25
C ILE A 220 -3.51 15.44 -3.62
N GLU A 221 -2.58 14.48 -3.69
CA GLU A 221 -2.13 13.92 -4.97
C GLU A 221 -3.29 13.28 -5.74
N ALA A 222 -4.19 12.57 -5.05
CA ALA A 222 -5.34 11.96 -5.69
C ALA A 222 -6.26 12.98 -6.38
N ILE A 223 -6.38 14.20 -5.83
CA ILE A 223 -7.19 15.28 -6.40
C ILE A 223 -6.43 16.05 -7.48
N THR A 224 -5.17 16.40 -7.21
CA THR A 224 -4.40 17.34 -8.05
C THR A 224 -3.55 16.66 -9.11
N GLY A 225 -3.17 15.40 -8.90
CA GLY A 225 -2.18 14.68 -9.68
C GLY A 225 -0.74 14.89 -9.21
N ASP A 226 -0.51 15.83 -8.29
CA ASP A 226 0.81 16.20 -7.81
C ASP A 226 0.94 15.98 -6.29
N VAL A 227 2.06 15.39 -5.87
CA VAL A 227 2.36 15.24 -4.45
C VAL A 227 3.07 16.50 -3.93
N PRO A 228 2.60 17.13 -2.85
CA PRO A 228 3.25 18.29 -2.27
C PRO A 228 4.67 17.99 -1.79
N PHE A 229 5.52 19.02 -1.82
CA PHE A 229 6.90 18.96 -1.31
C PHE A 229 7.82 17.97 -2.05
N ALA A 230 7.47 17.55 -3.27
CA ALA A 230 8.37 16.74 -4.09
C ALA A 230 9.61 17.56 -4.49
N GLY A 231 10.79 17.01 -4.22
CA GLY A 231 12.09 17.57 -4.61
C GLY A 231 12.81 16.65 -5.59
N ASP A 232 13.95 17.09 -6.07
CA ASP A 232 14.78 16.36 -7.06
C ASP A 232 15.55 15.17 -6.46
N SER A 233 15.52 15.03 -5.12
CA SER A 233 16.18 13.93 -4.40
C SER A 233 15.37 13.56 -3.15
N THR A 234 15.67 12.38 -2.57
CA THR A 234 15.09 11.97 -1.28
C THR A 234 15.32 13.02 -0.21
N VAL A 235 16.54 13.52 -0.08
CA VAL A 235 16.91 14.52 0.95
C VAL A 235 16.18 15.85 0.74
N SER A 236 16.12 16.37 -0.49
CA SER A 236 15.38 17.61 -0.78
C SER A 236 13.88 17.45 -0.55
N THR A 237 13.32 16.29 -0.90
CA THR A 237 11.92 15.94 -0.66
C THR A 237 11.59 15.90 0.83
N LEU A 238 12.44 15.28 1.66
CA LEU A 238 12.26 15.21 3.10
C LEU A 238 12.39 16.60 3.77
N ALA A 239 13.39 17.38 3.36
CA ALA A 239 13.64 18.71 3.91
C ALA A 239 12.51 19.72 3.56
N ALA A 240 11.91 19.61 2.38
CA ALA A 240 10.93 20.56 1.88
C ALA A 240 9.67 20.71 2.76
N ARG A 241 9.33 19.68 3.55
CA ARG A 241 8.10 19.65 4.38
C ARG A 241 8.31 20.08 5.82
N VAL A 242 9.57 20.12 6.30
CA VAL A 242 9.86 20.44 7.70
C VAL A 242 9.45 21.88 8.01
N GLY A 243 8.56 22.05 8.99
CA GLY A 243 8.03 23.36 9.41
C GLY A 243 7.16 24.06 8.36
N LYS A 244 6.71 23.36 7.31
CA LYS A 244 5.86 23.94 6.25
C LYS A 244 4.42 23.47 6.37
N LEU A 245 3.51 24.42 6.15
CA LEU A 245 2.08 24.12 6.04
C LEU A 245 1.80 23.37 4.74
N MET A 246 0.86 22.42 4.81
CA MET A 246 0.39 21.70 3.64
C MET A 246 -0.19 22.66 2.60
N PRO A 247 0.29 22.67 1.36
CA PRO A 247 -0.27 23.51 0.32
C PRO A 247 -1.64 22.96 -0.11
N VAL A 248 -2.67 23.75 0.07
CA VAL A 248 -4.02 23.46 -0.36
C VAL A 248 -4.48 24.44 -1.42
N THR A 249 -5.26 23.94 -2.39
CA THR A 249 -5.75 24.73 -3.53
C THR A 249 -7.26 24.74 -3.58
N ALA A 250 -7.84 25.62 -4.40
CA ALA A 250 -9.28 25.73 -4.60
C ALA A 250 -9.89 24.41 -5.18
N ASP A 251 -9.11 23.64 -5.93
CA ASP A 251 -9.56 22.37 -6.54
C ASP A 251 -9.97 21.33 -5.50
N MET A 252 -9.48 21.45 -4.28
CA MET A 252 -9.83 20.56 -3.16
C MET A 252 -11.20 20.89 -2.55
N GLY A 253 -11.79 22.04 -2.90
CA GLY A 253 -13.09 22.49 -2.38
C GLY A 253 -13.11 22.51 -0.85
N SER A 254 -14.18 22.00 -0.26
CA SER A 254 -14.35 21.91 1.21
C SER A 254 -13.34 20.99 1.90
N LEU A 255 -12.63 20.15 1.17
CA LEU A 255 -11.57 19.30 1.74
C LEU A 255 -10.28 20.08 2.04
N ALA A 256 -10.09 21.27 1.47
CA ALA A 256 -8.84 22.04 1.63
C ALA A 256 -8.47 22.25 3.11
N SER A 257 -9.40 22.71 3.94
CA SER A 257 -9.16 22.94 5.37
C SER A 257 -8.94 21.63 6.16
N VAL A 258 -9.58 20.55 5.73
CA VAL A 258 -9.43 19.22 6.36
C VAL A 258 -8.03 18.68 6.06
N LEU A 259 -7.60 18.76 4.81
CA LEU A 259 -6.29 18.27 4.36
C LEU A 259 -5.16 19.13 4.96
N GLU A 260 -5.33 20.44 5.05
CA GLU A 260 -4.38 21.35 5.69
C GLU A 260 -4.20 20.99 7.18
N ARG A 261 -5.28 20.70 7.90
CA ARG A 261 -5.21 20.35 9.32
C ARG A 261 -4.60 18.97 9.55
N GLY A 262 -4.92 17.97 8.71
CA GLY A 262 -4.29 16.66 8.74
C GLY A 262 -2.81 16.67 8.38
N GLY A 263 -2.41 17.65 7.56
CA GLY A 263 -1.03 17.88 7.11
C GLY A 263 -0.24 18.90 7.92
N ARG A 264 -0.63 19.25 9.15
CA ARG A 264 0.15 20.16 10.00
C ARG A 264 1.56 19.63 10.25
N PRO A 265 2.59 20.48 10.21
CA PRO A 265 3.97 20.05 10.39
C PRO A 265 4.23 19.49 11.80
N ASP A 266 3.59 20.08 12.83
CA ASP A 266 3.64 19.56 14.19
C ASP A 266 2.58 18.49 14.39
N SER A 267 2.99 17.29 14.85
CA SER A 267 2.10 16.16 15.12
C SER A 267 1.05 16.51 16.20
N GLU A 268 1.38 17.33 17.19
CA GLU A 268 0.43 17.72 18.25
C GLU A 268 -0.74 18.51 17.69
N ASP A 269 -0.52 19.30 16.64
CA ASP A 269 -1.53 20.10 15.95
C ASP A 269 -2.39 19.31 14.96
N ARG A 270 -2.01 18.06 14.63
CA ARG A 270 -2.77 17.22 13.69
C ARG A 270 -3.92 16.52 14.40
N TRP A 271 -4.92 16.18 13.61
CA TRP A 271 -5.99 15.29 14.05
C TRP A 271 -5.55 13.83 14.11
N THR A 272 -6.21 13.06 14.96
CA THR A 272 -6.23 11.59 14.90
C THR A 272 -7.00 11.12 13.66
N ALA A 273 -6.88 9.85 13.29
CA ALA A 273 -7.64 9.29 12.15
C ALA A 273 -9.17 9.45 12.34
N ASN A 274 -9.66 9.33 13.58
CA ASN A 274 -11.07 9.53 13.92
C ASN A 274 -11.52 10.98 13.73
N GLU A 275 -10.75 11.95 14.24
CA GLU A 275 -11.05 13.37 14.10
C GLU A 275 -11.00 13.80 12.63
N PHE A 276 -10.03 13.28 11.88
CA PHE A 276 -9.91 13.52 10.44
C PHE A 276 -11.12 12.96 9.70
N ALA A 277 -11.56 11.72 10.01
CA ALA A 277 -12.78 11.12 9.45
C ALA A 277 -14.03 11.96 9.73
N LYS A 278 -14.22 12.43 10.98
CA LYS A 278 -15.35 13.30 11.35
C LYS A 278 -15.36 14.60 10.54
N SER A 279 -14.18 15.19 10.32
CA SER A 279 -14.03 16.42 9.55
C SER A 279 -14.29 16.19 8.05
N LEU A 280 -13.90 15.03 7.50
CA LEU A 280 -14.26 14.62 6.14
C LEU A 280 -15.79 14.51 6.01
N VAL A 281 -16.46 13.85 6.97
CA VAL A 281 -17.93 13.75 6.97
C VAL A 281 -18.60 15.13 7.00
N ALA A 282 -18.11 16.06 7.83
CA ALA A 282 -18.63 17.41 7.88
C ALA A 282 -18.43 18.19 6.55
N ALA A 283 -17.36 17.90 5.81
CA ALA A 283 -17.14 18.51 4.50
C ALA A 283 -18.06 17.94 3.39
N ALA A 284 -18.65 16.76 3.60
CA ALA A 284 -19.44 16.04 2.60
C ALA A 284 -20.67 16.83 2.13
N ASP A 285 -21.31 17.58 3.00
CA ASP A 285 -22.56 18.31 2.71
C ASP A 285 -22.43 19.32 1.57
N THR A 286 -21.21 19.79 1.30
CA THR A 286 -20.93 20.77 0.25
C THR A 286 -20.39 20.14 -1.04
N LEU A 287 -20.17 18.84 -1.06
CA LEU A 287 -19.65 18.09 -2.20
C LEU A 287 -20.78 17.38 -2.97
N PRO A 288 -20.62 17.23 -4.29
CA PRO A 288 -21.57 16.44 -5.07
C PRO A 288 -21.48 14.95 -4.64
N ARG A 289 -22.56 14.20 -4.94
CA ARG A 289 -22.54 12.76 -4.70
C ARG A 289 -21.36 12.12 -5.45
N PRO A 290 -20.54 11.29 -4.78
CA PRO A 290 -19.39 10.68 -5.43
C PRO A 290 -19.84 9.68 -6.51
N GLU A 291 -19.20 9.75 -7.66
CA GLU A 291 -19.28 8.70 -8.67
C GLU A 291 -18.42 7.51 -8.26
N PRO A 292 -18.74 6.29 -8.72
CA PRO A 292 -17.91 5.12 -8.47
C PRO A 292 -16.47 5.35 -8.93
N ILE A 293 -15.51 4.93 -8.12
CA ILE A 293 -14.10 4.97 -8.52
C ILE A 293 -13.87 3.87 -9.57
N PRO A 294 -13.25 4.16 -10.71
CA PRO A 294 -13.01 3.17 -11.74
C PRO A 294 -11.95 2.17 -11.26
N VAL A 295 -12.38 0.99 -10.82
CA VAL A 295 -11.46 -0.11 -10.47
C VAL A 295 -10.80 -0.67 -11.72
N LEU A 296 -9.53 -1.04 -11.58
CA LEU A 296 -8.72 -1.58 -12.66
C LEU A 296 -8.76 -3.11 -12.57
N ALA A 297 -9.30 -3.78 -13.60
CA ALA A 297 -9.33 -5.24 -13.62
C ALA A 297 -7.90 -5.81 -13.63
N SER A 298 -7.62 -6.76 -12.72
CA SER A 298 -6.36 -7.50 -12.71
C SER A 298 -6.30 -8.58 -13.78
N SER A 299 -5.08 -8.96 -14.19
CA SER A 299 -4.82 -10.03 -15.15
C SER A 299 -5.35 -11.40 -14.72
N LEU A 300 -5.34 -11.72 -13.41
CA LEU A 300 -5.88 -12.99 -12.88
C LEU A 300 -7.38 -13.11 -13.03
N ILE A 301 -8.13 -12.02 -12.90
CA ILE A 301 -9.59 -12.04 -13.12
C ILE A 301 -9.89 -12.41 -14.56
N ALA A 302 -9.20 -11.82 -15.53
CA ALA A 302 -9.38 -12.12 -16.95
C ALA A 302 -9.12 -13.62 -17.24
N THR A 303 -8.08 -14.19 -16.64
CA THR A 303 -7.72 -15.61 -16.80
C THR A 303 -8.73 -16.54 -16.11
N SER A 304 -9.20 -16.19 -14.91
CA SER A 304 -10.20 -16.99 -14.16
C SER A 304 -11.57 -16.96 -14.83
N LEU A 305 -11.99 -15.83 -15.41
CA LEU A 305 -13.23 -15.72 -16.19
C LEU A 305 -13.13 -16.51 -17.48
N ALA A 306 -12.01 -16.46 -18.19
CA ALA A 306 -11.79 -17.24 -19.41
C ALA A 306 -11.85 -18.76 -19.16
N SER A 307 -11.31 -19.23 -18.01
CA SER A 307 -11.37 -20.65 -17.65
C SER A 307 -12.76 -21.12 -17.21
N ARG A 308 -13.63 -20.23 -16.74
CA ARG A 308 -15.04 -20.55 -16.40
C ARG A 308 -15.97 -20.58 -17.61
N VAL A 309 -15.56 -19.95 -18.70
CA VAL A 309 -16.34 -19.86 -19.97
C VAL A 309 -15.90 -20.93 -20.98
N ALA A 310 -14.83 -21.66 -20.73
CA ALA A 310 -14.43 -22.78 -21.61
C ALA A 310 -15.55 -23.84 -21.65
N PRO A 311 -16.17 -24.13 -22.81
CA PRO A 311 -17.21 -25.14 -22.92
C PRO A 311 -16.62 -26.51 -22.61
N SER A 312 -17.35 -27.30 -21.81
CA SER A 312 -17.03 -28.70 -21.59
C SER A 312 -16.87 -29.42 -22.95
N PRO A 313 -15.85 -30.26 -23.15
CA PRO A 313 -15.71 -31.01 -24.38
C PRO A 313 -16.98 -31.85 -24.62
N PRO A 314 -17.45 -32.00 -25.89
CA PRO A 314 -18.62 -32.79 -26.17
C PRO A 314 -18.41 -34.22 -25.73
N LEU A 315 -19.36 -34.78 -24.98
CA LEU A 315 -19.44 -36.19 -24.70
C LEU A 315 -19.49 -36.96 -26.03
N VAL A 316 -18.42 -37.70 -26.34
CA VAL A 316 -18.43 -38.68 -27.44
C VAL A 316 -19.27 -39.86 -26.97
N VAL A 317 -20.41 -40.06 -27.64
CA VAL A 317 -21.26 -41.24 -27.52
C VAL A 317 -20.70 -42.34 -28.42
#